data_7bac8d4a225a1fca8d58cb8e57fd1edc
#
_entry.id   7bac8d4a225a1fca8d58cb8e57fd1edc
#
_cell.length_a   1.000
_cell.length_b   1.000
_cell.length_c   1.000
_cell.angle_alpha   90.00
_cell.angle_beta   90.00
_cell.angle_gamma   90.00
#
_symmetry.space_group_name_H-M   'P 1'
#
loop_
_entity.id
_entity.type
_entity.pdbx_description
1 polymer ?
#
loop_
_entity_poly.entity_id
_entity_poly.type
_entity_poly.pdbx_seq_one_letter_code
_entity_poly.pdbx_strand_id
1 'polypeptide(L)'
;MRDDENILNYYNSLWLKVFIISTILLIASYIIYAYYTGNPNGATFIGIIYGIIGLIAILLLMYYGIRKRTYNTTFGTLKGWLSFHIYIGLLTLLIVPMHAGFKFGMNVHTLSFVLMAVVVLSGIFGAYFYINFPVRFTRYGNELLYDGLDDEINKLIIQMRALANTKNTFFIQRCEEAIAYGLPKAHKGWRLILGSARSTPSESDYLKQVREDLERMPASEREDYQRLAVFSLQKMELQNRFLSQMRIKNTLEAWLYIHVPVSFAMLIALTIHITSVIYYNGFTMFLPK
;
A
#
# COMPACT_ATOMS: atom_id res chain seq x y z
N MET A 1 24.19 0.84 -4.98
CA MET A 1 22.84 0.25 -4.87
C MET A 1 22.24 0.32 -6.26
N ARG A 2 21.78 -0.77 -6.85
CA ARG A 2 21.22 -0.74 -8.21
C ARG A 2 19.88 -0.02 -8.14
N ASP A 3 19.72 1.07 -8.90
CA ASP A 3 18.54 1.94 -8.91
C ASP A 3 17.23 1.26 -9.37
N ASP A 4 17.33 0.03 -9.89
CA ASP A 4 16.21 -0.75 -10.44
C ASP A 4 15.69 -1.84 -9.49
N GLU A 5 16.14 -1.92 -8.25
CA GLU A 5 15.72 -2.97 -7.30
C GLU A 5 14.36 -2.68 -6.68
N ASN A 6 13.31 -3.25 -7.27
CA ASN A 6 11.97 -3.31 -6.69
C ASN A 6 11.90 -4.37 -5.56
N ILE A 7 10.83 -4.32 -4.75
CA ILE A 7 10.58 -5.34 -3.71
C ILE A 7 10.50 -6.74 -4.31
N LEU A 8 9.92 -6.88 -5.50
CA LEU A 8 9.80 -8.17 -6.19
C LEU A 8 11.15 -8.68 -6.71
N ASN A 9 12.07 -7.78 -7.07
CA ASN A 9 13.39 -8.12 -7.59
C ASN A 9 14.49 -8.02 -6.53
N TYR A 10 14.12 -7.94 -5.24
CA TYR A 10 15.06 -7.76 -4.16
C TYR A 10 16.10 -8.87 -4.13
N TYR A 11 17.37 -8.47 -3.95
CA TYR A 11 18.54 -9.36 -3.91
C TYR A 11 18.58 -10.34 -5.09
N ASN A 12 18.61 -9.78 -6.31
CA ASN A 12 18.65 -10.56 -7.55
C ASN A 12 17.50 -11.55 -7.69
N SER A 13 16.29 -11.13 -7.28
CA SER A 13 15.06 -11.93 -7.32
C SER A 13 15.13 -13.22 -6.49
N LEU A 14 15.89 -13.22 -5.39
CA LEU A 14 16.08 -14.40 -4.54
C LEU A 14 14.74 -15.02 -4.14
N TRP A 15 13.83 -14.22 -3.57
CA TRP A 15 12.53 -14.73 -3.08
C TRP A 15 11.63 -15.21 -4.20
N LEU A 16 11.70 -14.60 -5.39
CA LEU A 16 11.01 -15.11 -6.59
C LEU A 16 11.53 -16.50 -6.99
N LYS A 17 12.86 -16.69 -7.00
CA LYS A 17 13.47 -17.98 -7.33
C LYS A 17 13.09 -19.04 -6.29
N VAL A 18 13.16 -18.70 -5.01
CA VAL A 18 12.71 -19.58 -3.91
C VAL A 18 11.24 -19.94 -4.08
N PHE A 19 10.37 -18.96 -4.38
CA PHE A 19 8.95 -19.19 -4.64
C PHE A 19 8.71 -20.17 -5.80
N ILE A 20 9.36 -19.96 -6.94
CA ILE A 20 9.21 -20.84 -8.12
C ILE A 20 9.67 -22.26 -7.80
N ILE A 21 10.87 -22.42 -7.20
CA ILE A 21 11.41 -23.74 -6.84
C ILE A 21 10.48 -24.43 -5.83
N SER A 22 10.06 -23.72 -4.77
CA SER A 22 9.15 -24.27 -3.76
C SER A 22 7.80 -24.66 -4.36
N THR A 23 7.27 -23.87 -5.29
CA THR A 23 6.01 -24.18 -6.01
C THR A 23 6.13 -25.47 -6.81
N ILE A 24 7.23 -25.64 -7.57
CA ILE A 24 7.48 -26.86 -8.36
C ILE A 24 7.59 -28.08 -7.43
N LEU A 25 8.35 -27.96 -6.34
CA LEU A 25 8.52 -29.04 -5.37
C LEU A 25 7.21 -29.42 -4.66
N LEU A 26 6.41 -28.41 -4.28
CA LEU A 26 5.09 -28.63 -3.67
C LEU A 26 4.14 -29.36 -4.63
N ILE A 27 4.07 -28.91 -5.88
CA ILE A 27 3.20 -29.56 -6.88
C ILE A 27 3.67 -31.00 -7.14
N ALA A 28 4.97 -31.23 -7.35
CA ALA A 28 5.52 -32.57 -7.56
C ALA A 28 5.26 -33.48 -6.37
N SER A 29 5.51 -33.01 -5.13
CA SER A 29 5.26 -33.79 -3.92
C SER A 29 3.76 -34.09 -3.73
N TYR A 30 2.87 -33.17 -4.07
CA TYR A 30 1.43 -33.38 -3.99
C TYR A 30 0.93 -34.40 -5.02
N ILE A 31 1.43 -34.37 -6.25
CA ILE A 31 1.08 -35.37 -7.28
C ILE A 31 1.49 -36.77 -6.83
N ILE A 32 2.70 -36.92 -6.31
CA ILE A 32 3.19 -38.19 -5.75
C ILE A 32 2.30 -38.65 -4.59
N TYR A 33 2.02 -37.76 -3.64
CA TYR A 33 1.15 -38.03 -2.51
C TYR A 33 -0.26 -38.46 -2.95
N ALA A 34 -0.88 -37.75 -3.89
CA ALA A 34 -2.22 -38.06 -4.39
C ALA A 34 -2.24 -39.41 -5.12
N TYR A 35 -1.20 -39.71 -5.88
CA TYR A 35 -1.06 -41.00 -6.59
C TYR A 35 -1.01 -42.19 -5.62
N TYR A 36 -0.17 -42.12 -4.56
CA TYR A 36 -0.02 -43.25 -3.61
C TYR A 36 -1.17 -43.35 -2.63
N THR A 37 -1.80 -42.24 -2.25
CA THR A 37 -2.85 -42.24 -1.23
C THR A 37 -4.25 -42.49 -1.83
N GLY A 38 -4.46 -42.15 -3.11
CA GLY A 38 -5.75 -42.24 -3.81
C GLY A 38 -6.82 -41.25 -3.29
N ASN A 39 -6.74 -40.83 -2.03
CA ASN A 39 -7.70 -39.92 -1.39
C ASN A 39 -6.98 -38.94 -0.44
N PRO A 40 -6.24 -37.95 -0.98
CA PRO A 40 -5.55 -36.98 -0.16
C PRO A 40 -6.53 -36.18 0.69
N ASN A 41 -6.18 -35.98 1.96
CA ASN A 41 -6.97 -35.17 2.91
C ASN A 41 -6.11 -34.76 4.12
N GLY A 42 -6.59 -33.81 4.91
CA GLY A 42 -5.88 -33.23 6.05
C GLY A 42 -5.64 -34.20 7.22
N ALA A 43 -6.29 -35.34 7.27
CA ALA A 43 -6.12 -36.34 8.33
C ALA A 43 -5.02 -37.37 8.02
N THR A 44 -4.52 -37.43 6.80
CA THR A 44 -3.40 -38.30 6.45
C THR A 44 -2.08 -37.71 6.97
N PHE A 45 -1.08 -38.58 7.22
CA PHE A 45 0.23 -38.14 7.70
C PHE A 45 0.86 -37.03 6.84
N ILE A 46 0.85 -37.19 5.52
CA ILE A 46 1.38 -36.18 4.59
C ILE A 46 0.49 -34.92 4.59
N GLY A 47 -0.83 -35.08 4.67
CA GLY A 47 -1.77 -33.96 4.82
C GLY A 47 -1.46 -33.12 6.07
N ILE A 48 -1.17 -33.77 7.20
CA ILE A 48 -0.78 -33.07 8.44
C ILE A 48 0.53 -32.29 8.25
N ILE A 49 1.52 -32.87 7.56
CA ILE A 49 2.78 -32.17 7.25
C ILE A 49 2.53 -30.87 6.47
N TYR A 50 1.66 -30.91 5.44
CA TYR A 50 1.24 -29.69 4.72
C TYR A 50 0.56 -28.68 5.65
N GLY A 51 -0.28 -29.15 6.59
CA GLY A 51 -0.92 -28.29 7.59
C GLY A 51 0.08 -27.60 8.52
N ILE A 52 1.09 -28.34 9.00
CA ILE A 52 2.16 -27.78 9.84
C ILE A 52 3.01 -26.75 9.07
N ILE A 53 3.37 -27.06 7.82
CA ILE A 53 4.11 -26.11 6.97
C ILE A 53 3.29 -24.84 6.75
N GLY A 54 1.98 -24.99 6.47
CA GLY A 54 1.05 -23.86 6.32
C GLY A 54 0.94 -23.00 7.58
N LEU A 55 0.83 -23.65 8.76
CA LEU A 55 0.80 -22.96 10.04
C LEU A 55 2.08 -22.16 10.29
N ILE A 56 3.25 -22.76 10.09
CA ILE A 56 4.55 -22.08 10.24
C ILE A 56 4.61 -20.89 9.29
N ALA A 57 4.21 -21.06 8.03
CA ALA A 57 4.19 -19.97 7.06
C ALA A 57 3.28 -18.81 7.52
N ILE A 58 2.07 -19.10 8.00
CA ILE A 58 1.14 -18.07 8.52
C ILE A 58 1.73 -17.35 9.73
N LEU A 59 2.36 -18.04 10.67
CA LEU A 59 3.01 -17.42 11.83
C LEU A 59 4.19 -16.51 11.41
N LEU A 60 4.97 -16.92 10.41
CA LEU A 60 6.04 -16.08 9.84
C LEU A 60 5.48 -14.83 9.14
N LEU A 61 4.33 -14.97 8.44
CA LEU A 61 3.64 -13.83 7.85
C LEU A 61 3.16 -12.83 8.91
N MET A 62 2.60 -13.32 10.03
CA MET A 62 2.19 -12.49 11.16
C MET A 62 3.38 -11.79 11.83
N TYR A 63 4.53 -12.47 11.92
CA TYR A 63 5.75 -11.91 12.51
C TYR A 63 6.24 -10.65 11.77
N TYR A 64 5.99 -10.53 10.46
CA TYR A 64 6.33 -9.31 9.71
C TYR A 64 5.71 -8.04 10.32
N GLY A 65 4.49 -8.12 10.86
CA GLY A 65 3.83 -7.00 11.56
C GLY A 65 4.61 -6.51 12.79
N ILE A 66 5.21 -7.45 13.54
CA ILE A 66 6.07 -7.17 14.69
C ILE A 66 7.39 -6.58 14.20
N ARG A 67 8.01 -7.22 13.20
CA ARG A 67 9.30 -6.80 12.64
C ARG A 67 9.26 -5.37 12.09
N LYS A 68 8.17 -4.97 11.45
CA LYS A 68 7.98 -3.61 10.92
C LYS A 68 8.04 -2.53 12.01
N ARG A 69 7.64 -2.86 13.24
CA ARG A 69 7.59 -1.92 14.38
C ARG A 69 8.88 -1.88 15.18
N THR A 70 9.80 -2.82 14.96
CA THR A 70 11.04 -2.96 15.72
C THR A 70 12.21 -2.39 14.92
N TYR A 71 12.63 -1.17 15.24
CA TYR A 71 13.66 -0.44 14.49
C TYR A 71 15.10 -0.96 14.73
N ASN A 72 15.38 -1.60 15.87
CA ASN A 72 16.73 -1.94 16.33
C ASN A 72 17.19 -3.38 16.02
N THR A 73 16.65 -4.04 15.01
CA THR A 73 17.07 -5.42 14.72
C THR A 73 18.01 -5.49 13.52
N THR A 74 19.14 -6.19 13.70
CA THR A 74 20.14 -6.46 12.67
C THR A 74 19.74 -7.59 11.70
N PHE A 75 18.58 -8.23 11.92
CA PHE A 75 18.14 -9.40 11.15
C PHE A 75 17.43 -9.01 9.85
N GLY A 76 18.23 -8.80 8.81
CA GLY A 76 17.76 -8.51 7.45
C GLY A 76 17.14 -7.12 7.26
N THR A 77 17.01 -6.70 6.01
CA THR A 77 16.38 -5.42 5.66
C THR A 77 14.85 -5.53 5.67
N LEU A 78 14.16 -4.44 5.97
CA LEU A 78 12.69 -4.38 5.94
C LEU A 78 12.14 -4.70 4.52
N LYS A 79 12.86 -4.28 3.48
CA LYS A 79 12.55 -4.59 2.07
C LYS A 79 12.62 -6.09 1.78
N GLY A 80 13.64 -6.76 2.32
CA GLY A 80 13.80 -8.22 2.21
C GLY A 80 12.67 -8.97 2.92
N TRP A 81 12.30 -8.54 4.13
CA TRP A 81 11.18 -9.10 4.88
C TRP A 81 9.84 -8.91 4.17
N LEU A 82 9.61 -7.76 3.53
CA LEU A 82 8.41 -7.52 2.74
C LEU A 82 8.36 -8.41 1.50
N SER A 83 9.48 -8.55 0.79
CA SER A 83 9.60 -9.48 -0.35
C SER A 83 9.30 -10.92 0.07
N PHE A 84 9.93 -11.39 1.16
CA PHE A 84 9.66 -12.70 1.77
C PHE A 84 8.16 -12.87 2.09
N HIS A 85 7.55 -11.89 2.77
CA HIS A 85 6.14 -11.90 3.15
C HIS A 85 5.21 -12.09 1.94
N ILE A 86 5.47 -11.37 0.84
CA ILE A 86 4.65 -11.47 -0.37
C ILE A 86 4.73 -12.89 -0.95
N TYR A 87 5.93 -13.43 -1.14
CA TYR A 87 6.11 -14.74 -1.78
C TYR A 87 5.66 -15.90 -0.91
N ILE A 88 5.89 -15.86 0.41
CA ILE A 88 5.36 -16.88 1.32
C ILE A 88 3.84 -16.79 1.40
N GLY A 89 3.25 -15.57 1.38
CA GLY A 89 1.81 -15.40 1.30
C GLY A 89 1.20 -16.08 0.07
N LEU A 90 1.83 -15.95 -1.10
CA LEU A 90 1.41 -16.64 -2.31
C LEU A 90 1.53 -18.18 -2.19
N LEU A 91 2.59 -18.68 -1.54
CA LEU A 91 2.76 -20.11 -1.31
C LEU A 91 1.66 -20.69 -0.41
N THR A 92 1.16 -19.96 0.58
CA THR A 92 0.07 -20.46 1.45
C THR A 92 -1.21 -20.75 0.67
N LEU A 93 -1.48 -20.03 -0.44
CA LEU A 93 -2.61 -20.32 -1.33
C LEU A 93 -2.52 -21.69 -2.03
N LEU A 94 -1.34 -22.28 -2.10
CA LEU A 94 -1.13 -23.64 -2.62
C LEU A 94 -1.07 -24.66 -1.48
N ILE A 95 -0.32 -24.38 -0.41
CA ILE A 95 -0.09 -25.29 0.70
C ILE A 95 -1.40 -25.65 1.41
N VAL A 96 -2.27 -24.67 1.70
CA VAL A 96 -3.50 -24.93 2.47
C VAL A 96 -4.55 -25.76 1.72
N PRO A 97 -4.84 -25.53 0.41
CA PRO A 97 -5.66 -26.48 -0.37
C PRO A 97 -5.06 -27.87 -0.48
N MET A 98 -3.75 -27.99 -0.61
CA MET A 98 -3.05 -29.29 -0.63
C MET A 98 -3.21 -30.03 0.70
N HIS A 99 -3.14 -29.31 1.84
CA HIS A 99 -3.47 -29.87 3.15
C HIS A 99 -4.90 -30.39 3.18
N ALA A 100 -5.88 -29.63 2.69
CA ALA A 100 -7.29 -30.01 2.67
C ALA A 100 -7.62 -31.13 1.64
N GLY A 101 -6.67 -31.49 0.75
CA GLY A 101 -6.91 -32.37 -0.40
C GLY A 101 -7.90 -31.78 -1.39
N PHE A 102 -7.97 -30.45 -1.49
CA PHE A 102 -8.92 -29.67 -2.29
C PHE A 102 -10.41 -29.95 -1.95
N LYS A 103 -10.68 -30.41 -0.74
CA LYS A 103 -12.04 -30.69 -0.26
C LYS A 103 -12.51 -29.51 0.59
N PHE A 104 -13.50 -28.80 0.07
CA PHE A 104 -14.11 -27.66 0.73
C PHE A 104 -15.57 -27.98 1.06
N GLY A 105 -15.99 -27.65 2.28
CA GLY A 105 -17.37 -27.81 2.78
C GLY A 105 -17.79 -26.60 3.59
N MET A 106 -19.01 -26.54 4.06
CA MET A 106 -19.47 -25.45 4.95
C MET A 106 -19.02 -25.72 6.39
N ASN A 107 -17.76 -25.44 6.67
CA ASN A 107 -17.13 -25.68 7.97
C ASN A 107 -16.04 -24.63 8.28
N VAL A 108 -15.52 -24.66 9.52
CA VAL A 108 -14.49 -23.72 9.99
C VAL A 108 -13.20 -23.82 9.17
N HIS A 109 -12.87 -25.00 8.61
CA HIS A 109 -11.70 -25.19 7.77
C HIS A 109 -11.77 -24.34 6.51
N THR A 110 -12.91 -24.39 5.82
CA THR A 110 -13.17 -23.58 4.63
C THR A 110 -13.23 -22.11 4.95
N LEU A 111 -13.83 -21.71 6.09
CA LEU A 111 -13.84 -20.33 6.54
C LEU A 111 -12.40 -19.79 6.74
N SER A 112 -11.54 -20.57 7.41
CA SER A 112 -10.14 -20.20 7.62
C SER A 112 -9.39 -20.02 6.30
N PHE A 113 -9.64 -20.91 5.31
CA PHE A 113 -9.07 -20.79 3.98
C PHE A 113 -9.56 -19.55 3.23
N VAL A 114 -10.87 -19.27 3.26
CA VAL A 114 -11.45 -18.08 2.59
C VAL A 114 -10.89 -16.81 3.19
N LEU A 115 -10.81 -16.69 4.51
CA LEU A 115 -10.22 -15.54 5.18
C LEU A 115 -8.74 -15.39 4.79
N MET A 116 -7.97 -16.49 4.75
CA MET A 116 -6.58 -16.46 4.29
C MET A 116 -6.47 -15.99 2.84
N ALA A 117 -7.32 -16.50 1.94
CA ALA A 117 -7.33 -16.07 0.54
C ALA A 117 -7.63 -14.56 0.41
N VAL A 118 -8.60 -14.04 1.17
CA VAL A 118 -8.92 -12.61 1.21
C VAL A 118 -7.71 -11.80 1.70
N VAL A 119 -7.02 -12.25 2.75
CA VAL A 119 -5.82 -11.60 3.28
C VAL A 119 -4.72 -11.56 2.21
N VAL A 120 -4.44 -12.68 1.55
CA VAL A 120 -3.38 -12.74 0.52
C VAL A 120 -3.74 -11.88 -0.69
N LEU A 121 -4.97 -11.93 -1.17
CA LEU A 121 -5.43 -11.07 -2.28
C LEU A 121 -5.36 -9.58 -1.92
N SER A 122 -5.76 -9.21 -0.71
CA SER A 122 -5.60 -7.84 -0.22
C SER A 122 -4.12 -7.45 -0.09
N GLY A 123 -3.24 -8.41 0.26
CA GLY A 123 -1.78 -8.23 0.30
C GLY A 123 -1.18 -7.93 -1.07
N ILE A 124 -1.66 -8.59 -2.14
CA ILE A 124 -1.27 -8.29 -3.53
C ILE A 124 -1.62 -6.85 -3.90
N PHE A 125 -2.83 -6.40 -3.51
CA PHE A 125 -3.25 -5.01 -3.71
C PHE A 125 -2.31 -4.04 -2.97
N GLY A 126 -1.99 -4.29 -1.70
CA GLY A 126 -1.03 -3.49 -0.94
C GLY A 126 0.37 -3.47 -1.57
N ALA A 127 0.86 -4.61 -2.05
CA ALA A 127 2.14 -4.72 -2.75
C ALA A 127 2.15 -3.91 -4.06
N TYR A 128 1.08 -3.96 -4.84
CA TYR A 128 0.92 -3.15 -6.05
C TYR A 128 1.03 -1.66 -5.76
N PHE A 129 0.34 -1.17 -4.74
CA PHE A 129 0.44 0.23 -4.32
C PHE A 129 1.84 0.56 -3.84
N TYR A 130 2.44 -0.28 -3.02
CA TYR A 130 3.80 -0.06 -2.51
C TYR A 130 4.86 0.01 -3.62
N ILE A 131 4.72 -0.75 -4.69
CA ILE A 131 5.66 -0.77 -5.82
C ILE A 131 5.49 0.46 -6.70
N ASN A 132 4.24 0.84 -7.01
CA ASN A 132 3.97 1.87 -8.00
C ASN A 132 4.05 3.30 -7.45
N PHE A 133 3.81 3.49 -6.15
CA PHE A 133 3.78 4.82 -5.56
C PHE A 133 5.15 5.43 -5.21
N PRO A 134 6.17 4.70 -4.70
CA PRO A 134 7.48 5.29 -4.43
C PRO A 134 8.17 5.85 -5.66
N VAL A 135 8.00 5.24 -6.83
CA VAL A 135 8.58 5.71 -8.10
C VAL A 135 8.08 7.11 -8.48
N ARG A 136 6.87 7.48 -8.08
CA ARG A 136 6.35 8.84 -8.28
C ARG A 136 6.90 9.84 -7.28
N PHE A 137 7.24 9.41 -6.04
CA PHE A 137 7.85 10.26 -5.03
C PHE A 137 9.29 10.65 -5.38
N THR A 138 10.11 9.71 -5.84
CA THR A 138 11.51 9.96 -6.20
C THR A 138 11.66 10.72 -7.52
N ARG A 139 10.68 10.65 -8.43
CA ARG A 139 10.73 11.34 -9.72
C ARG A 139 10.58 12.86 -9.62
N TYR A 140 10.03 13.36 -8.50
CA TYR A 140 9.86 14.80 -8.26
C TYR A 140 10.95 15.44 -7.40
N GLY A 141 12.10 14.76 -7.24
CA GLY A 141 13.36 15.27 -6.68
C GLY A 141 13.21 16.08 -5.40
N ASN A 142 13.85 15.59 -4.35
CA ASN A 142 13.97 16.14 -3.01
C ASN A 142 12.77 15.99 -2.07
N GLU A 143 13.01 15.21 -1.12
CA GLU A 143 12.52 14.85 0.17
C GLU A 143 11.86 15.97 1.01
N LEU A 144 10.89 16.67 0.47
CA LEU A 144 10.00 17.39 1.34
C LEU A 144 8.95 16.39 1.83
N LEU A 145 9.18 15.92 3.06
CA LEU A 145 8.18 15.24 3.86
C LEU A 145 6.88 16.07 3.87
N TYR A 146 5.75 15.40 3.99
CA TYR A 146 4.42 15.99 4.08
C TYR A 146 4.35 17.29 4.89
N ASP A 147 5.03 17.32 6.06
CA ASP A 147 5.09 18.51 6.94
C ASP A 147 5.87 19.67 6.30
N GLY A 148 6.89 19.41 5.49
CA GLY A 148 7.67 20.44 4.80
C GLY A 148 6.95 21.09 3.62
N LEU A 149 6.03 20.38 2.95
CA LEU A 149 5.25 20.93 1.83
C LEU A 149 4.22 21.96 2.30
N ASP A 150 3.59 21.71 3.45
CA ASP A 150 2.63 22.67 4.04
C ASP A 150 3.34 23.97 4.45
N ASP A 151 4.51 23.87 5.05
CA ASP A 151 5.34 25.03 5.41
C ASP A 151 5.78 25.83 4.19
N GLU A 152 6.16 25.17 3.08
CA GLU A 152 6.52 25.87 1.84
C GLU A 152 5.31 26.58 1.20
N ILE A 153 4.15 25.94 1.16
CA ILE A 153 2.91 26.56 0.69
C ILE A 153 2.60 27.81 1.53
N ASN A 154 2.72 27.73 2.86
CA ASN A 154 2.46 28.85 3.75
C ASN A 154 3.48 30.00 3.52
N LYS A 155 4.77 29.71 3.30
CA LYS A 155 5.76 30.71 2.93
C LYS A 155 5.41 31.45 1.63
N LEU A 156 4.97 30.72 0.60
CA LEU A 156 4.52 31.34 -0.65
C LEU A 156 3.30 32.23 -0.44
N ILE A 157 2.34 31.83 0.37
CA ILE A 157 1.15 32.65 0.71
C ILE A 157 1.58 33.95 1.40
N ILE A 158 2.53 33.90 2.33
CA ILE A 158 3.04 35.08 3.00
C ILE A 158 3.73 36.02 1.98
N GLN A 159 4.54 35.49 1.06
CA GLN A 159 5.17 36.28 0.00
C GLN A 159 4.15 36.91 -0.95
N MET A 160 3.11 36.18 -1.35
CA MET A 160 2.03 36.69 -2.18
C MET A 160 1.30 37.86 -1.51
N ARG A 161 0.97 37.74 -0.22
CA ARG A 161 0.34 38.82 0.56
C ARG A 161 1.26 40.02 0.73
N ALA A 162 2.55 39.79 0.93
CA ALA A 162 3.53 40.87 1.03
C ALA A 162 3.61 41.71 -0.27
N LEU A 163 3.54 41.08 -1.45
CA LEU A 163 3.45 41.76 -2.74
C LEU A 163 2.17 42.60 -2.88
N ALA A 164 1.05 42.14 -2.34
CA ALA A 164 -0.25 42.77 -2.48
C ALA A 164 -0.46 43.99 -1.53
N ASN A 165 0.32 44.09 -0.46
CA ASN A 165 0.03 44.97 0.69
C ASN A 165 -0.06 46.45 0.35
N THR A 166 0.56 46.91 -0.77
CA THR A 166 0.60 48.34 -1.19
C THR A 166 0.01 48.57 -2.59
N LYS A 167 -0.72 47.60 -3.12
CA LYS A 167 -1.22 47.58 -4.49
C LYS A 167 -2.69 48.00 -4.59
N ASN A 168 -3.16 48.21 -5.84
CA ASN A 168 -4.53 48.60 -6.09
C ASN A 168 -5.53 47.45 -5.70
N THR A 169 -6.80 47.79 -5.57
CA THR A 169 -7.85 46.87 -5.17
C THR A 169 -7.97 45.65 -6.10
N PHE A 170 -7.76 45.85 -7.39
CA PHE A 170 -7.79 44.78 -8.39
C PHE A 170 -6.68 43.77 -8.17
N PHE A 171 -5.43 44.24 -7.91
CA PHE A 171 -4.29 43.40 -7.59
C PHE A 171 -4.54 42.58 -6.31
N ILE A 172 -5.05 43.22 -5.25
CA ILE A 172 -5.35 42.58 -3.96
C ILE A 172 -6.40 41.49 -4.17
N GLN A 173 -7.47 41.77 -4.92
CA GLN A 173 -8.51 40.78 -5.20
C GLN A 173 -7.93 39.56 -5.95
N ARG A 174 -7.13 39.78 -6.99
CA ARG A 174 -6.47 38.68 -7.74
C ARG A 174 -5.50 37.87 -6.88
N CYS A 175 -4.81 38.53 -5.96
CA CYS A 175 -3.93 37.85 -5.01
C CYS A 175 -4.73 36.93 -4.07
N GLU A 176 -5.82 37.41 -3.48
CA GLU A 176 -6.66 36.57 -2.59
C GLU A 176 -7.36 35.44 -3.36
N GLU A 177 -7.79 35.66 -4.60
CA GLU A 177 -8.30 34.61 -5.48
C GLU A 177 -7.23 33.55 -5.74
N ALA A 178 -5.98 33.93 -6.03
CA ALA A 178 -4.86 33.02 -6.24
C ALA A 178 -4.46 32.27 -4.96
N ILE A 179 -4.57 32.90 -3.79
CA ILE A 179 -4.34 32.26 -2.49
C ILE A 179 -5.46 31.25 -2.17
N ALA A 180 -6.71 31.64 -2.36
CA ALA A 180 -7.87 30.76 -2.12
C ALA A 180 -7.94 29.58 -3.09
N TYR A 181 -7.30 29.75 -4.24
CA TYR A 181 -7.27 28.76 -5.30
C TYR A 181 -6.52 27.50 -4.89
N GLY A 182 -7.16 26.35 -5.06
CA GLY A 182 -6.50 25.05 -4.85
C GLY A 182 -6.33 24.61 -3.40
N LEU A 183 -6.72 25.40 -2.40
CA LEU A 183 -6.79 24.91 -1.02
C LEU A 183 -7.87 23.83 -0.94
N PRO A 184 -7.51 22.55 -0.73
CA PRO A 184 -8.54 21.56 -0.52
C PRO A 184 -9.28 21.93 0.76
N LYS A 185 -10.58 22.22 0.68
CA LYS A 185 -11.43 22.15 1.86
C LYS A 185 -11.15 20.76 2.45
N ALA A 186 -10.68 20.71 3.69
CA ALA A 186 -10.22 19.51 4.35
C ALA A 186 -11.26 18.39 4.23
N HIS A 187 -11.17 17.61 3.17
CA HIS A 187 -11.99 16.42 2.99
C HIS A 187 -11.25 15.29 3.73
N LYS A 188 -11.57 15.16 5.03
CA LYS A 188 -11.21 13.99 5.82
C LYS A 188 -11.96 12.78 5.26
N GLY A 189 -11.24 11.68 5.03
CA GLY A 189 -11.83 10.39 4.76
C GLY A 189 -11.82 9.94 3.30
N TRP A 190 -12.61 8.93 3.01
CA TRP A 190 -12.68 8.17 1.76
C TRP A 190 -13.00 9.00 0.48
N ARG A 191 -13.57 10.19 0.62
CA ARG A 191 -13.80 11.13 -0.50
C ARG A 191 -12.49 11.60 -1.16
N LEU A 192 -11.38 11.61 -0.43
CA LEU A 192 -10.04 11.86 -1.00
C LEU A 192 -9.54 10.68 -1.83
N ILE A 193 -9.95 9.45 -1.48
CA ILE A 193 -9.58 8.21 -2.17
C ILE A 193 -10.34 8.10 -3.50
N LEU A 194 -11.63 8.42 -3.51
CA LEU A 194 -12.52 8.29 -4.68
C LEU A 194 -12.44 9.47 -5.65
N GLY A 195 -11.60 10.46 -5.38
CA GLY A 195 -11.06 11.34 -6.40
C GLY A 195 -12.05 12.24 -7.14
N SER A 196 -13.03 12.85 -6.47
CA SER A 196 -13.62 14.07 -7.00
C SER A 196 -12.82 15.28 -6.51
N ALA A 197 -11.53 15.34 -6.85
CA ALA A 197 -10.85 16.61 -6.88
C ALA A 197 -11.54 17.40 -8.02
N ARG A 198 -12.25 18.47 -7.68
CA ARG A 198 -12.59 19.50 -8.67
C ARG A 198 -11.31 19.75 -9.47
N SER A 199 -11.43 19.64 -10.78
CA SER A 199 -10.36 19.97 -11.70
C SER A 199 -9.81 21.33 -11.27
N THR A 200 -8.58 21.33 -10.74
CA THR A 200 -7.81 22.57 -10.71
C THR A 200 -7.83 23.07 -12.15
N PRO A 201 -8.14 24.34 -12.44
CA PRO A 201 -8.01 24.84 -13.80
C PRO A 201 -6.65 24.41 -14.31
N SER A 202 -6.61 24.10 -15.58
CA SER A 202 -5.36 23.78 -16.27
C SER A 202 -4.41 24.97 -16.07
N GLU A 203 -3.12 24.66 -15.91
CA GLU A 203 -2.08 25.68 -15.93
C GLU A 203 -2.26 26.66 -17.13
N SER A 204 -2.71 26.12 -18.27
CA SER A 204 -3.03 26.90 -19.48
C SER A 204 -4.18 27.89 -19.26
N ASP A 205 -5.21 27.55 -18.49
CA ASP A 205 -6.34 28.44 -18.24
C ASP A 205 -5.94 29.56 -17.27
N TYR A 206 -5.12 29.23 -16.27
CA TYR A 206 -4.56 30.24 -15.37
C TYR A 206 -3.64 31.21 -16.11
N LEU A 207 -2.78 30.73 -17.00
CA LEU A 207 -1.89 31.60 -17.81
C LEU A 207 -2.65 32.50 -18.78
N LYS A 208 -3.78 32.03 -19.35
CA LYS A 208 -4.68 32.90 -20.15
C LYS A 208 -5.26 34.04 -19.30
N GLN A 209 -5.76 33.70 -18.10
CA GLN A 209 -6.29 34.70 -17.18
C GLN A 209 -5.22 35.73 -16.78
N VAL A 210 -4.00 35.28 -16.46
CA VAL A 210 -2.88 36.16 -16.13
C VAL A 210 -2.57 37.12 -17.28
N ARG A 211 -2.62 36.63 -18.53
CA ARG A 211 -2.37 37.49 -19.71
C ARG A 211 -3.47 38.56 -19.85
N GLU A 212 -4.72 38.21 -19.71
CA GLU A 212 -5.84 39.17 -19.79
C GLU A 212 -5.79 40.20 -18.65
N ASP A 213 -5.39 39.78 -17.46
CA ASP A 213 -5.27 40.66 -16.29
C ASP A 213 -4.08 41.60 -16.44
N LEU A 214 -2.97 41.19 -17.07
CA LEU A 214 -1.81 42.03 -17.35
C LEU A 214 -2.13 43.21 -18.31
N GLU A 215 -3.07 42.99 -19.24
CA GLU A 215 -3.52 44.09 -20.14
C GLU A 215 -4.30 45.15 -19.37
N ARG A 216 -5.04 44.75 -18.32
CA ARG A 216 -5.84 45.64 -17.45
C ARG A 216 -5.03 46.30 -16.33
N MET A 217 -3.82 45.80 -16.07
CA MET A 217 -2.98 46.24 -14.96
C MET A 217 -2.23 47.50 -15.29
N PRO A 218 -2.09 48.47 -14.35
CA PRO A 218 -1.21 49.64 -14.51
C PRO A 218 0.24 49.20 -14.80
N ALA A 219 0.93 49.94 -15.65
CA ALA A 219 2.29 49.60 -16.07
C ALA A 219 3.26 49.45 -14.88
N SER A 220 3.06 50.23 -13.82
CA SER A 220 3.88 50.21 -12.59
C SER A 220 3.69 48.94 -11.75
N GLU A 221 2.60 48.19 -11.95
CA GLU A 221 2.30 46.99 -11.17
C GLU A 221 2.43 45.67 -11.96
N ARG A 222 2.69 45.75 -13.26
CA ARG A 222 2.81 44.57 -14.16
C ARG A 222 3.91 43.60 -13.75
N GLU A 223 5.06 44.10 -13.36
CA GLU A 223 6.19 43.28 -12.94
C GLU A 223 5.83 42.49 -11.66
N ASP A 224 5.24 43.17 -10.67
CA ASP A 224 4.82 42.53 -9.43
C ASP A 224 3.70 41.51 -9.66
N TYR A 225 2.81 41.80 -10.63
CA TYR A 225 1.77 40.83 -10.99
C TYR A 225 2.33 39.58 -11.69
N GLN A 226 3.38 39.74 -12.51
CA GLN A 226 4.11 38.58 -13.06
C GLN A 226 4.77 37.74 -11.96
N ARG A 227 5.38 38.41 -10.95
CA ARG A 227 5.92 37.73 -9.77
C ARG A 227 4.83 36.98 -9.00
N LEU A 228 3.67 37.60 -8.80
CA LEU A 228 2.50 36.96 -8.18
C LEU A 228 2.08 35.72 -8.96
N ALA A 229 2.04 35.77 -10.29
CA ALA A 229 1.70 34.64 -11.15
C ALA A 229 2.71 33.50 -11.00
N VAL A 230 4.01 33.77 -10.89
CA VAL A 230 5.04 32.77 -10.64
C VAL A 230 4.84 32.10 -9.29
N PHE A 231 4.61 32.87 -8.22
CA PHE A 231 4.33 32.30 -6.90
C PHE A 231 3.04 31.46 -6.87
N SER A 232 2.02 31.89 -7.63
CA SER A 232 0.77 31.13 -7.75
C SER A 232 1.00 29.78 -8.45
N LEU A 233 1.78 29.71 -9.52
CA LEU A 233 2.13 28.47 -10.21
C LEU A 233 2.95 27.55 -9.32
N GLN A 234 3.96 28.07 -8.61
CA GLN A 234 4.74 27.29 -7.65
C GLN A 234 3.85 26.71 -6.54
N LYS A 235 2.95 27.54 -5.98
CA LYS A 235 1.97 27.08 -4.99
C LYS A 235 1.07 25.97 -5.55
N MET A 236 0.56 26.11 -6.77
CA MET A 236 -0.28 25.10 -7.41
C MET A 236 0.48 23.76 -7.58
N GLU A 237 1.74 23.81 -7.97
CA GLU A 237 2.59 22.62 -8.11
C GLU A 237 2.80 21.94 -6.75
N LEU A 238 3.15 22.69 -5.71
CA LEU A 238 3.33 22.16 -4.35
C LEU A 238 2.01 21.55 -3.81
N GLN A 239 0.88 22.21 -4.04
CA GLN A 239 -0.44 21.68 -3.65
C GLN A 239 -0.79 20.40 -4.38
N ASN A 240 -0.51 20.26 -5.67
CA ASN A 240 -0.72 19.04 -6.42
C ASN A 240 0.16 17.89 -5.89
N ARG A 241 1.42 18.18 -5.53
CA ARG A 241 2.31 17.21 -4.86
C ARG A 241 1.76 16.79 -3.52
N PHE A 242 1.34 17.74 -2.69
CA PHE A 242 0.74 17.50 -1.37
C PHE A 242 -0.51 16.63 -1.46
N LEU A 243 -1.45 16.96 -2.35
CA LEU A 243 -2.67 16.17 -2.56
C LEU A 243 -2.38 14.76 -3.08
N SER A 244 -1.40 14.62 -3.95
CA SER A 244 -0.96 13.30 -4.43
C SER A 244 -0.42 12.45 -3.28
N GLN A 245 0.43 13.01 -2.42
CA GLN A 245 0.96 12.31 -1.25
C GLN A 245 -0.13 11.93 -0.25
N MET A 246 -1.08 12.85 0.02
CA MET A 246 -2.22 12.56 0.89
C MET A 246 -3.09 11.40 0.37
N ARG A 247 -3.38 11.39 -0.93
CA ARG A 247 -4.16 10.29 -1.54
C ARG A 247 -3.48 8.95 -1.33
N ILE A 248 -2.17 8.89 -1.55
CA ILE A 248 -1.38 7.68 -1.37
C ILE A 248 -1.43 7.22 0.08
N LYS A 249 -1.12 8.12 1.02
CA LYS A 249 -1.16 7.83 2.46
C LYS A 249 -2.53 7.28 2.87
N ASN A 250 -3.61 7.99 2.51
CA ASN A 250 -4.97 7.58 2.88
C ASN A 250 -5.38 6.25 2.25
N THR A 251 -4.94 5.96 1.02
CA THR A 251 -5.21 4.68 0.36
C THR A 251 -4.50 3.52 1.08
N LEU A 252 -3.23 3.72 1.47
CA LEU A 252 -2.48 2.71 2.22
C LEU A 252 -3.04 2.51 3.64
N GLU A 253 -3.45 3.58 4.31
CA GLU A 253 -4.11 3.49 5.61
C GLU A 253 -5.45 2.75 5.50
N ALA A 254 -6.31 3.09 4.54
CA ALA A 254 -7.58 2.41 4.30
C ALA A 254 -7.38 0.91 4.01
N TRP A 255 -6.38 0.57 3.22
CA TRP A 255 -6.02 -0.82 2.98
C TRP A 255 -5.60 -1.54 4.26
N LEU A 256 -4.77 -0.94 5.12
CA LEU A 256 -4.36 -1.50 6.40
C LEU A 256 -5.54 -1.73 7.34
N TYR A 257 -6.54 -0.85 7.35
CA TYR A 257 -7.77 -0.99 8.14
C TYR A 257 -8.62 -2.20 7.72
N ILE A 258 -8.43 -2.76 6.55
CA ILE A 258 -9.08 -3.99 6.09
C ILE A 258 -8.14 -5.19 6.29
N HIS A 259 -6.92 -5.11 5.78
CA HIS A 259 -5.95 -6.20 5.77
C HIS A 259 -5.63 -6.72 7.19
N VAL A 260 -5.39 -5.84 8.15
CA VAL A 260 -4.99 -6.23 9.51
C VAL A 260 -6.14 -6.89 10.29
N PRO A 261 -7.37 -6.34 10.37
CA PRO A 261 -8.46 -7.01 11.07
C PRO A 261 -8.83 -8.36 10.46
N VAL A 262 -8.84 -8.49 9.13
CA VAL A 262 -9.12 -9.76 8.46
C VAL A 262 -8.02 -10.78 8.75
N SER A 263 -6.76 -10.37 8.87
CA SER A 263 -5.65 -11.25 9.29
C SER A 263 -5.84 -11.77 10.71
N PHE A 264 -6.33 -10.93 11.64
CA PHE A 264 -6.67 -11.38 12.99
C PHE A 264 -7.88 -12.31 13.01
N ALA A 265 -8.92 -12.03 12.23
CA ALA A 265 -10.08 -12.93 12.09
C ALA A 265 -9.65 -14.30 11.53
N MET A 266 -8.77 -14.32 10.54
CA MET A 266 -8.16 -15.56 10.01
C MET A 266 -7.39 -16.31 11.12
N LEU A 267 -6.60 -15.63 11.95
CA LEU A 267 -5.85 -16.26 13.03
C LEU A 267 -6.78 -16.89 14.07
N ILE A 268 -7.87 -16.22 14.42
CA ILE A 268 -8.91 -16.77 15.34
C ILE A 268 -9.55 -18.01 14.72
N ALA A 269 -9.96 -17.96 13.46
CA ALA A 269 -10.54 -19.10 12.76
C ALA A 269 -9.56 -20.28 12.65
N LEU A 270 -8.27 -20.00 12.40
CA LEU A 270 -7.20 -21.01 12.39
C LEU A 270 -7.01 -21.65 13.79
N THR A 271 -7.04 -20.87 14.85
CA THR A 271 -6.94 -21.38 16.23
C THR A 271 -8.12 -22.29 16.56
N ILE A 272 -9.35 -21.89 16.20
CA ILE A 272 -10.54 -22.72 16.36
C ILE A 272 -10.41 -24.02 15.54
N HIS A 273 -9.93 -23.94 14.30
CA HIS A 273 -9.67 -25.11 13.47
C HIS A 273 -8.71 -26.09 14.14
N ILE A 274 -7.55 -25.62 14.59
CA ILE A 274 -6.53 -26.46 15.23
C ILE A 274 -7.08 -27.09 16.51
N THR A 275 -7.72 -26.30 17.37
CA THR A 275 -8.30 -26.77 18.62
C THR A 275 -9.38 -27.82 18.37
N SER A 276 -10.24 -27.59 17.37
CA SER A 276 -11.29 -28.54 16.96
C SER A 276 -10.68 -29.86 16.48
N VAL A 277 -9.63 -29.80 15.64
CA VAL A 277 -8.98 -31.03 15.16
C VAL A 277 -8.34 -31.80 16.30
N ILE A 278 -7.67 -31.16 17.24
CA ILE A 278 -7.04 -31.79 18.40
C ILE A 278 -8.13 -32.40 19.30
N TYR A 279 -9.23 -31.70 19.54
CA TYR A 279 -10.32 -32.16 20.42
C TYR A 279 -11.05 -33.39 19.85
N TYR A 280 -11.43 -33.37 18.56
CA TYR A 280 -12.22 -34.45 17.96
C TYR A 280 -11.41 -35.66 17.51
N ASN A 281 -10.17 -35.49 17.08
CA ASN A 281 -9.32 -36.58 16.60
C ASN A 281 -8.38 -37.14 17.69
N GLY A 282 -8.25 -36.45 18.81
CA GLY A 282 -7.39 -36.83 19.92
C GLY A 282 -5.91 -36.92 19.54
N PHE A 283 -5.09 -37.32 20.52
CA PHE A 283 -3.67 -37.61 20.30
C PHE A 283 -3.41 -38.83 19.43
N THR A 284 -4.43 -39.62 19.14
CA THR A 284 -4.37 -40.83 18.29
C THR A 284 -3.97 -40.50 16.83
N MET A 285 -4.11 -39.25 16.41
CA MET A 285 -3.71 -38.79 15.08
C MET A 285 -2.19 -38.86 14.86
N PHE A 286 -1.38 -38.86 15.91
CA PHE A 286 0.07 -38.89 15.88
C PHE A 286 0.65 -40.31 16.17
N LEU A 287 -0.19 -41.29 16.46
CA LEU A 287 0.24 -42.67 16.66
C LEU A 287 0.16 -43.44 15.34
N PRO A 288 1.24 -44.14 14.93
CA PRO A 288 1.21 -44.97 13.73
C PRO A 288 0.16 -46.08 13.93
N LYS A 289 -0.77 -46.19 12.98
CA LYS A 289 -1.68 -47.36 12.85
C LYS A 289 -0.95 -48.50 12.22
#